data_1a9784f706b66627cdd6ed9c0a081213
#
_entry.id   1a9784f706b66627cdd6ed9c0a081213
#
_cell.length_a   1.000
_cell.length_b   1.000
_cell.length_c   1.000
_cell.angle_alpha   90.00
_cell.angle_beta   90.00
_cell.angle_gamma   90.00
#
_symmetry.space_group_name_H-M   'P 1'
#
loop_
_entity.id
_entity.type
_entity.pdbx_description
1 polymer ?
#
loop_
_entity_poly.entity_id
_entity_poly.type
_entity_poly.pdbx_seq_one_letter_code
_entity_poly.pdbx_strand_id
1 'polypeptide(L)'
;MPSKYSQHPAVVHHHIVLKPHHKWLIGSFTTLIVIFMITLSVFSYMIYTKQEVNKKVLEKKIADLKAETQGNINSLSESMIQTRENIENIGSQIGVINKEFASLKASAGEDFSGIIETSVPAVVSVRTDVSQGTGFIIHGSGYIVTNAHVLADENGNLASGIQAVTYEQGTKNAEFIGYDGVLDIALLKISGTYDDLNLGDSDDVQVGERVIAIGNPLGLQFSVSQGIVSAVHRKGPNGLNYYIQTDTALNRGNSGGPLINNQGKVIGINNFKIGDSENIGFALESDYIKEAVNKIYNEKFNEDLI
;
A
#
# COMPACT_ATOMS: atom_id res chain seq x y z
N MET A 1 -126.34 -43.54 -19.49
CA MET A 1 -125.26 -43.78 -18.55
C MET A 1 -124.71 -42.45 -18.14
N PRO A 2 -124.61 -42.19 -16.83
CA PRO A 2 -124.42 -40.81 -16.34
C PRO A 2 -122.89 -40.42 -16.25
N SER A 3 -122.68 -39.11 -16.60
CA SER A 3 -121.35 -38.44 -16.53
C SER A 3 -120.96 -38.12 -15.08
N LYS A 4 -119.79 -38.41 -14.67
CA LYS A 4 -119.20 -38.01 -13.37
C LYS A 4 -118.72 -36.55 -13.46
N TYR A 5 -119.36 -35.69 -12.64
CA TYR A 5 -118.83 -34.34 -12.38
C TYR A 5 -117.58 -34.41 -11.49
N SER A 6 -116.49 -33.81 -11.93
CA SER A 6 -115.25 -33.55 -11.15
C SER A 6 -115.49 -32.27 -10.36
N GLN A 7 -115.54 -32.37 -9.02
CA GLN A 7 -115.53 -31.24 -8.11
C GLN A 7 -114.08 -30.77 -7.91
N HIS A 8 -113.82 -29.53 -8.29
CA HIS A 8 -112.57 -28.84 -7.91
C HIS A 8 -112.67 -28.37 -6.47
N PRO A 9 -111.64 -28.53 -5.62
CA PRO A 9 -111.68 -27.99 -4.27
C PRO A 9 -111.56 -26.45 -4.33
N ALA A 10 -112.45 -25.78 -3.64
CA ALA A 10 -112.36 -24.32 -3.44
C ALA A 10 -111.16 -23.95 -2.61
N VAL A 11 -110.24 -23.12 -3.17
CA VAL A 11 -109.13 -22.50 -2.41
C VAL A 11 -109.72 -21.46 -1.48
N VAL A 12 -109.74 -21.78 -0.19
CA VAL A 12 -110.15 -20.84 0.85
C VAL A 12 -108.98 -19.88 1.14
N HIS A 13 -109.07 -18.68 0.64
CA HIS A 13 -108.12 -17.61 1.01
C HIS A 13 -108.48 -17.10 2.42
N HIS A 14 -107.68 -17.55 3.41
CA HIS A 14 -107.78 -16.97 4.74
C HIS A 14 -107.10 -15.60 4.74
N HIS A 15 -107.86 -14.55 4.63
CA HIS A 15 -107.39 -13.20 4.93
C HIS A 15 -107.16 -13.07 6.43
N ILE A 16 -105.92 -13.09 6.89
CA ILE A 16 -105.60 -12.79 8.30
C ILE A 16 -105.83 -11.29 8.50
N VAL A 17 -106.95 -10.94 9.05
CA VAL A 17 -107.24 -9.54 9.43
C VAL A 17 -106.61 -9.30 10.84
N LEU A 18 -105.43 -8.68 10.84
CA LEU A 18 -104.75 -8.30 12.07
C LEU A 18 -105.55 -7.23 12.81
N LYS A 19 -105.83 -7.49 14.11
CA LYS A 19 -106.50 -6.50 14.98
C LYS A 19 -105.63 -5.22 15.11
N PRO A 20 -106.17 -4.03 15.34
CA PRO A 20 -105.44 -2.76 15.34
C PRO A 20 -104.24 -2.74 16.26
N HIS A 21 -104.30 -3.37 17.42
CA HIS A 21 -103.18 -3.46 18.35
C HIS A 21 -102.03 -4.31 17.84
N HIS A 22 -102.32 -5.36 17.02
CA HIS A 22 -101.25 -6.15 16.39
C HIS A 22 -100.49 -5.36 15.30
N LYS A 23 -101.23 -4.54 14.53
CA LYS A 23 -100.64 -3.64 13.54
C LYS A 23 -99.72 -2.61 14.20
N TRP A 24 -100.11 -2.09 15.33
CA TRP A 24 -99.30 -1.12 16.11
C TRP A 24 -98.11 -1.75 16.73
N LEU A 25 -98.20 -2.97 17.29
CA LEU A 25 -97.05 -3.75 17.80
C LEU A 25 -96.02 -4.09 16.67
N ILE A 26 -96.51 -4.54 15.52
CA ILE A 26 -95.61 -4.84 14.38
C ILE A 26 -94.92 -3.56 13.86
N GLY A 27 -95.66 -2.43 13.77
CA GLY A 27 -95.13 -1.16 13.37
C GLY A 27 -94.01 -0.65 14.33
N SER A 28 -94.31 -0.72 15.66
CA SER A 28 -93.27 -0.33 16.65
C SER A 28 -92.04 -1.22 16.65
N PHE A 29 -92.22 -2.53 16.45
CA PHE A 29 -91.08 -3.46 16.34
C PHE A 29 -90.23 -3.25 15.05
N THR A 30 -90.88 -2.98 13.94
CA THR A 30 -90.20 -2.65 12.69
C THR A 30 -89.44 -1.33 12.78
N THR A 31 -89.95 -0.32 13.43
CA THR A 31 -89.25 0.96 13.66
C THR A 31 -88.03 0.76 14.58
N LEU A 32 -88.14 -0.06 15.64
CA LEU A 32 -87.02 -0.40 16.50
C LEU A 32 -85.88 -1.13 15.72
N ILE A 33 -86.24 -2.09 14.88
CA ILE A 33 -85.26 -2.78 14.00
C ILE A 33 -84.56 -1.79 13.05
N VAL A 34 -85.32 -0.87 12.42
CA VAL A 34 -84.74 0.12 11.51
C VAL A 34 -83.77 1.04 12.26
N ILE A 35 -84.16 1.52 13.45
CA ILE A 35 -83.26 2.34 14.29
C ILE A 35 -82.06 1.57 14.66
N PHE A 36 -82.19 0.31 15.07
CA PHE A 36 -81.03 -0.56 15.38
C PHE A 36 -80.12 -0.75 14.17
N MET A 37 -80.64 -1.02 12.98
CA MET A 37 -79.85 -1.14 11.74
C MET A 37 -79.11 0.17 11.38
N ILE A 38 -79.74 1.32 11.57
CA ILE A 38 -79.11 2.62 11.35
C ILE A 38 -77.98 2.85 12.34
N THR A 39 -78.19 2.58 13.64
CA THR A 39 -77.14 2.73 14.67
C THR A 39 -75.97 1.78 14.40
N LEU A 40 -76.24 0.55 13.98
CA LEU A 40 -75.20 -0.42 13.63
C LEU A 40 -74.43 0.03 12.39
N SER A 41 -75.07 0.58 11.37
CA SER A 41 -74.45 1.13 10.17
C SER A 41 -73.55 2.33 10.49
N VAL A 42 -74.05 3.27 11.34
CA VAL A 42 -73.21 4.42 11.79
C VAL A 42 -71.99 3.95 12.58
N PHE A 43 -72.18 2.98 13.49
CA PHE A 43 -71.11 2.45 14.28
C PHE A 43 -70.05 1.73 13.40
N SER A 44 -70.53 0.93 12.44
CA SER A 44 -69.61 0.27 11.45
C SER A 44 -68.82 1.29 10.61
N TYR A 45 -69.51 2.37 10.17
CA TYR A 45 -68.83 3.44 9.44
C TYR A 45 -67.81 4.19 10.30
N MET A 46 -68.11 4.45 11.58
CA MET A 46 -67.10 5.05 12.50
C MET A 46 -65.89 4.16 12.72
N ILE A 47 -66.09 2.84 12.86
CA ILE A 47 -64.96 1.90 12.97
C ILE A 47 -64.15 1.91 11.69
N TYR A 48 -64.80 1.85 10.53
CA TYR A 48 -64.12 1.87 9.24
C TYR A 48 -63.29 3.15 9.05
N THR A 49 -63.84 4.32 9.32
CA THR A 49 -63.10 5.59 9.21
C THR A 49 -61.93 5.67 10.19
N LYS A 50 -62.11 5.18 11.43
CA LYS A 50 -61.04 5.12 12.42
C LYS A 50 -59.92 4.17 12.00
N GLN A 51 -60.24 3.03 11.40
CA GLN A 51 -59.24 2.09 10.85
C GLN A 51 -58.47 2.71 9.69
N GLU A 52 -59.13 3.41 8.78
CA GLU A 52 -58.48 4.06 7.63
C GLU A 52 -57.51 5.17 8.09
N VAL A 53 -57.91 5.99 9.08
CA VAL A 53 -57.04 7.00 9.67
C VAL A 53 -55.85 6.36 10.36
N ASN A 54 -56.06 5.32 11.16
CA ASN A 54 -54.95 4.61 11.83
C ASN A 54 -54.00 3.98 10.84
N LYS A 55 -54.51 3.41 9.74
CA LYS A 55 -53.69 2.84 8.67
C LYS A 55 -52.77 3.91 8.04
N LYS A 56 -53.33 5.07 7.68
CA LYS A 56 -52.54 6.19 7.12
C LYS A 56 -51.44 6.70 8.08
N VAL A 57 -51.78 6.80 9.38
CA VAL A 57 -50.83 7.20 10.41
C VAL A 57 -49.70 6.17 10.54
N LEU A 58 -50.02 4.87 10.49
CA LEU A 58 -49.03 3.80 10.57
C LEU A 58 -48.15 3.77 9.34
N GLU A 59 -48.70 3.89 8.14
CA GLU A 59 -47.96 3.96 6.89
C GLU A 59 -46.97 5.13 6.89
N LYS A 60 -47.41 6.31 7.38
CA LYS A 60 -46.51 7.46 7.54
C LYS A 60 -45.36 7.17 8.52
N LYS A 61 -45.67 6.61 9.69
CA LYS A 61 -44.62 6.24 10.68
C LYS A 61 -43.64 5.24 10.13
N ILE A 62 -44.09 4.25 9.36
CA ILE A 62 -43.18 3.28 8.71
C ILE A 62 -42.27 3.96 7.68
N ALA A 63 -42.83 4.91 6.89
CA ALA A 63 -42.05 5.68 5.93
C ALA A 63 -41.00 6.55 6.63
N ASP A 64 -41.34 7.23 7.69
CA ASP A 64 -40.47 8.10 8.48
C ASP A 64 -39.34 7.27 9.13
N LEU A 65 -39.65 6.12 9.76
CA LEU A 65 -38.68 5.22 10.34
C LEU A 65 -37.73 4.61 9.29
N LYS A 66 -38.26 4.30 8.11
CA LYS A 66 -37.44 3.78 7.01
C LYS A 66 -36.46 4.84 6.51
N ALA A 67 -36.89 6.09 6.38
CA ALA A 67 -36.01 7.20 5.99
C ALA A 67 -34.92 7.48 7.04
N GLU A 68 -35.31 7.49 8.33
CA GLU A 68 -34.36 7.66 9.44
C GLU A 68 -33.33 6.53 9.49
N THR A 69 -33.78 5.28 9.38
CA THR A 69 -32.89 4.11 9.37
C THR A 69 -31.90 4.17 8.19
N GLN A 70 -32.40 4.54 7.00
CA GLN A 70 -31.52 4.69 5.82
C GLN A 70 -30.49 5.83 6.01
N GLY A 71 -30.91 6.94 6.62
CA GLY A 71 -29.99 8.03 6.98
C GLY A 71 -28.90 7.58 7.94
N ASN A 72 -29.26 6.82 8.97
CA ASN A 72 -28.31 6.28 9.95
C ASN A 72 -27.34 5.26 9.31
N ILE A 73 -27.83 4.42 8.40
CA ILE A 73 -26.98 3.49 7.66
C ILE A 73 -25.97 4.25 6.78
N ASN A 74 -26.39 5.28 6.09
CA ASN A 74 -25.52 6.08 5.24
C ASN A 74 -24.44 6.79 6.06
N SER A 75 -24.80 7.44 7.17
CA SER A 75 -23.84 8.10 8.05
C SER A 75 -22.86 7.13 8.71
N LEU A 76 -23.31 5.93 9.08
CA LEU A 76 -22.44 4.88 9.59
C LEU A 76 -21.45 4.38 8.51
N SER A 77 -21.92 4.23 7.27
CA SER A 77 -21.09 3.83 6.14
C SER A 77 -19.99 4.88 5.86
N GLU A 78 -20.32 6.17 5.87
CA GLU A 78 -19.37 7.26 5.72
C GLU A 78 -18.35 7.27 6.86
N SER A 79 -18.79 7.10 8.10
CA SER A 79 -17.87 6.99 9.25
C SER A 79 -16.93 5.80 9.15
N MET A 80 -17.39 4.66 8.63
CA MET A 80 -16.55 3.48 8.41
C MET A 80 -15.49 3.74 7.35
N ILE A 81 -15.84 4.41 6.24
CA ILE A 81 -14.88 4.77 5.18
C ILE A 81 -13.81 5.70 5.76
N GLN A 82 -14.22 6.75 6.48
CA GLN A 82 -13.28 7.69 7.08
C GLN A 82 -12.38 7.04 8.15
N THR A 83 -12.92 6.10 8.93
CA THR A 83 -12.14 5.33 9.90
C THR A 83 -11.10 4.45 9.19
N ARG A 84 -11.45 3.83 8.07
CA ARG A 84 -10.53 3.03 7.27
C ARG A 84 -9.38 3.87 6.71
N GLU A 85 -9.69 5.03 6.12
CA GLU A 85 -8.66 5.97 5.63
C GLU A 85 -7.72 6.43 6.75
N ASN A 86 -8.25 6.71 7.94
CA ASN A 86 -7.46 7.05 9.10
C ASN A 86 -6.53 5.91 9.54
N ILE A 87 -7.01 4.66 9.51
CA ILE A 87 -6.20 3.47 9.83
C ILE A 87 -5.07 3.29 8.82
N GLU A 88 -5.33 3.46 7.53
CA GLU A 88 -4.30 3.39 6.48
C GLU A 88 -3.24 4.49 6.65
N ASN A 89 -3.66 5.72 6.98
CA ASN A 89 -2.75 6.83 7.28
C ASN A 89 -1.90 6.56 8.54
N ILE A 90 -2.51 6.05 9.60
CA ILE A 90 -1.77 5.66 10.82
C ILE A 90 -0.77 4.55 10.51
N GLY A 91 -1.15 3.57 9.71
CA GLY A 91 -0.25 2.49 9.27
C GLY A 91 0.99 3.02 8.55
N SER A 92 0.81 3.98 7.65
CA SER A 92 1.93 4.62 6.95
C SER A 92 2.83 5.43 7.89
N GLN A 93 2.24 6.18 8.84
CA GLN A 93 2.99 6.94 9.85
C GLN A 93 3.80 6.03 10.78
N ILE A 94 3.24 4.89 11.20
CA ILE A 94 3.97 3.87 11.98
C ILE A 94 5.17 3.33 11.18
N GLY A 95 5.01 3.12 9.88
CA GLY A 95 6.12 2.71 9.01
C GLY A 95 7.27 3.73 8.98
N VAL A 96 6.95 5.03 8.90
CA VAL A 96 7.94 6.12 8.95
C VAL A 96 8.60 6.16 10.34
N ILE A 97 7.82 6.13 11.42
CA ILE A 97 8.36 6.17 12.80
C ILE A 97 9.30 4.99 13.07
N ASN A 98 8.97 3.80 12.59
CA ASN A 98 9.83 2.63 12.75
C ASN A 98 11.17 2.79 12.02
N LYS A 99 11.18 3.39 10.82
CA LYS A 99 12.42 3.72 10.10
C LYS A 99 13.25 4.75 10.85
N GLU A 100 12.63 5.82 11.33
CA GLU A 100 13.32 6.85 12.14
C GLU A 100 13.85 6.29 13.45
N PHE A 101 13.10 5.42 14.12
CA PHE A 101 13.55 4.76 15.35
C PHE A 101 14.74 3.83 15.12
N ALA A 102 14.74 3.05 14.01
CA ALA A 102 15.88 2.22 13.63
C ALA A 102 17.13 3.08 13.35
N SER A 103 16.96 4.20 12.63
CA SER A 103 18.02 5.18 12.38
C SER A 103 18.55 5.81 13.68
N LEU A 104 17.65 6.22 14.58
CA LEU A 104 18.04 6.79 15.88
C LEU A 104 18.79 5.77 16.73
N LYS A 105 18.37 4.51 16.73
CA LYS A 105 19.06 3.42 17.43
C LYS A 105 20.47 3.18 16.88
N ALA A 106 20.62 3.22 15.55
CA ALA A 106 21.95 3.14 14.92
C ALA A 106 22.80 4.38 15.24
N SER A 107 22.20 5.59 15.25
CA SER A 107 22.88 6.84 15.63
C SER A 107 23.36 6.83 17.08
N ALA A 108 22.63 6.17 18.00
CA ALA A 108 23.06 5.95 19.36
C ALA A 108 24.22 4.93 19.46
N GLY A 109 24.63 4.33 18.35
CA GLY A 109 25.76 3.39 18.26
C GLY A 109 25.47 2.00 18.83
N GLU A 110 24.20 1.70 19.06
CA GLU A 110 23.82 0.43 19.69
C GLU A 110 23.64 -0.70 18.65
N ASP A 111 23.12 -0.40 17.43
CA ASP A 111 22.83 -1.47 16.47
C ASP A 111 22.55 -0.93 15.03
N PHE A 112 23.17 -1.54 14.03
CA PHE A 112 22.88 -1.31 12.61
C PHE A 112 21.84 -2.28 12.02
N SER A 113 21.27 -3.20 12.83
CA SER A 113 20.42 -4.29 12.31
C SER A 113 19.26 -3.79 11.45
N GLY A 114 18.57 -2.74 11.88
CA GLY A 114 17.44 -2.19 11.12
C GLY A 114 17.86 -1.54 9.80
N ILE A 115 19.06 -0.91 9.77
CA ILE A 115 19.61 -0.34 8.53
C ILE A 115 20.07 -1.45 7.58
N ILE A 116 20.70 -2.49 8.09
CA ILE A 116 21.12 -3.66 7.31
C ILE A 116 19.88 -4.33 6.69
N GLU A 117 18.84 -4.59 7.48
CA GLU A 117 17.60 -5.22 7.01
C GLU A 117 16.95 -4.47 5.85
N THR A 118 16.94 -3.14 5.92
CA THR A 118 16.35 -2.29 4.86
C THR A 118 17.28 -2.05 3.67
N SER A 119 18.59 -2.17 3.84
CA SER A 119 19.60 -1.86 2.80
C SER A 119 19.98 -3.08 1.96
N VAL A 120 20.08 -4.26 2.57
CA VAL A 120 20.52 -5.49 1.89
C VAL A 120 19.66 -5.84 0.66
N PRO A 121 18.33 -5.68 0.65
CA PRO A 121 17.51 -5.96 -0.54
C PRO A 121 17.88 -5.14 -1.78
N ALA A 122 18.45 -3.95 -1.59
CA ALA A 122 18.88 -3.08 -2.67
C ALA A 122 20.36 -3.33 -3.12
N VAL A 123 21.10 -4.19 -2.43
CA VAL A 123 22.49 -4.54 -2.82
C VAL A 123 22.47 -5.76 -3.72
N VAL A 124 23.30 -5.75 -4.75
CA VAL A 124 23.37 -6.82 -5.74
C VAL A 124 24.81 -7.30 -5.92
N SER A 125 24.98 -8.58 -6.24
CA SER A 125 26.26 -9.07 -6.77
C SER A 125 26.33 -8.79 -8.25
N VAL A 126 27.35 -8.11 -8.71
CA VAL A 126 27.62 -7.88 -10.13
C VAL A 126 28.65 -8.92 -10.61
N ARG A 127 28.31 -9.66 -11.65
CA ARG A 127 29.15 -10.72 -12.22
C ARG A 127 29.32 -10.50 -13.72
N THR A 128 30.50 -10.81 -14.18
CA THR A 128 30.84 -10.92 -15.60
C THR A 128 31.44 -12.30 -15.85
N ASP A 129 31.85 -12.58 -17.08
CA ASP A 129 32.59 -13.80 -17.43
C ASP A 129 33.98 -13.87 -16.81
N VAL A 130 34.56 -12.75 -16.37
CA VAL A 130 35.97 -12.66 -15.87
C VAL A 130 36.08 -12.07 -14.47
N SER A 131 35.05 -11.43 -13.93
CA SER A 131 35.14 -10.73 -12.66
C SER A 131 33.84 -10.80 -11.85
N GLN A 132 33.98 -10.45 -10.58
CA GLN A 132 32.84 -10.31 -9.66
C GLN A 132 33.07 -9.15 -8.69
N GLY A 133 32.01 -8.38 -8.43
CA GLY A 133 31.97 -7.32 -7.44
C GLY A 133 30.58 -7.16 -6.86
N THR A 134 30.34 -6.00 -6.30
CA THR A 134 29.05 -5.59 -5.73
C THR A 134 28.53 -4.38 -6.50
N GLY A 135 27.23 -4.17 -6.47
CA GLY A 135 26.56 -2.95 -6.88
C GLY A 135 25.39 -2.68 -5.94
N PHE A 136 24.77 -1.55 -6.08
CA PHE A 136 23.53 -1.25 -5.37
C PHE A 136 22.54 -0.54 -6.30
N ILE A 137 21.27 -0.79 -6.05
CA ILE A 137 20.16 -0.18 -6.79
C ILE A 137 19.97 1.24 -6.28
N ILE A 138 20.13 2.21 -7.20
CA ILE A 138 20.05 3.63 -6.91
C ILE A 138 18.71 4.26 -7.32
N HIS A 139 17.92 3.52 -8.10
CA HIS A 139 16.58 3.95 -8.52
C HIS A 139 15.68 2.72 -8.67
N GLY A 140 14.47 2.80 -8.10
CA GLY A 140 13.52 1.69 -7.98
C GLY A 140 13.11 1.02 -9.29
N SER A 141 13.34 1.65 -10.45
CA SER A 141 13.16 1.00 -11.74
C SER A 141 14.26 0.01 -12.11
N GLY A 142 15.29 -0.20 -11.26
CA GLY A 142 16.35 -1.19 -11.42
C GLY A 142 17.65 -0.66 -12.04
N TYR A 143 17.97 0.62 -11.86
CA TYR A 143 19.30 1.14 -12.15
C TYR A 143 20.27 0.80 -11.02
N ILE A 144 21.43 0.27 -11.40
CA ILE A 144 22.46 -0.22 -10.48
C ILE A 144 23.74 0.59 -10.71
N VAL A 145 24.33 1.06 -9.63
CA VAL A 145 25.67 1.64 -9.61
C VAL A 145 26.68 0.60 -9.14
N THR A 146 27.81 0.52 -9.81
CA THR A 146 28.98 -0.28 -9.44
C THR A 146 30.27 0.43 -9.86
N ASN A 147 31.45 -0.11 -9.54
CA ASN A 147 32.69 0.41 -10.09
C ASN A 147 32.89 -0.04 -11.55
N ALA A 148 33.48 0.83 -12.37
CA ALA A 148 33.78 0.51 -13.77
C ALA A 148 34.77 -0.64 -13.89
N HIS A 149 35.80 -0.72 -12.98
CA HIS A 149 36.76 -1.81 -12.97
C HIS A 149 36.14 -3.19 -12.68
N VAL A 150 34.97 -3.26 -12.03
CA VAL A 150 34.22 -4.51 -11.82
C VAL A 150 33.74 -5.08 -13.15
N LEU A 151 33.54 -4.24 -14.16
CA LEU A 151 33.03 -4.62 -15.47
C LEU A 151 34.17 -4.77 -16.51
N ALA A 152 35.40 -4.50 -16.15
CA ALA A 152 36.56 -4.54 -17.08
C ALA A 152 37.23 -5.91 -17.08
N ASP A 153 37.68 -6.33 -18.26
CA ASP A 153 38.61 -7.44 -18.42
C ASP A 153 40.06 -7.01 -18.07
N GLU A 154 41.02 -7.94 -18.15
CA GLU A 154 42.45 -7.67 -17.89
C GLU A 154 43.09 -6.64 -18.84
N ASN A 155 42.45 -6.38 -19.99
CA ASN A 155 42.90 -5.40 -20.98
C ASN A 155 42.18 -4.06 -20.85
N GLY A 156 41.25 -3.92 -19.87
CA GLY A 156 40.44 -2.73 -19.67
C GLY A 156 39.23 -2.60 -20.60
N ASN A 157 38.90 -3.67 -21.34
CA ASN A 157 37.68 -3.68 -22.17
C ASN A 157 36.48 -4.09 -21.34
N LEU A 158 35.28 -3.70 -21.79
CA LEU A 158 34.02 -4.14 -21.17
C LEU A 158 33.87 -5.66 -21.29
N ALA A 159 33.81 -6.34 -20.16
CA ALA A 159 33.60 -7.78 -20.09
C ALA A 159 32.19 -8.17 -20.60
N SER A 160 32.05 -9.40 -21.03
CA SER A 160 30.78 -9.94 -21.49
C SER A 160 29.97 -10.58 -20.36
N GLY A 161 28.71 -10.92 -20.65
CA GLY A 161 27.87 -11.69 -19.71
C GLY A 161 27.52 -10.94 -18.41
N ILE A 162 27.36 -9.62 -18.47
CA ILE A 162 27.07 -8.82 -17.27
C ILE A 162 25.72 -9.27 -16.66
N GLN A 163 25.78 -9.70 -15.41
CA GLN A 163 24.63 -10.16 -14.63
C GLN A 163 24.61 -9.52 -13.26
N ALA A 164 23.41 -9.24 -12.76
CA ALA A 164 23.16 -8.86 -11.38
C ALA A 164 22.41 -10.00 -10.66
N VAL A 165 22.93 -10.42 -9.51
CA VAL A 165 22.26 -11.35 -8.60
C VAL A 165 21.67 -10.56 -7.46
N THR A 166 20.35 -10.54 -7.39
CA THR A 166 19.59 -9.81 -6.36
C THR A 166 19.53 -10.57 -5.03
N TYR A 167 19.09 -9.90 -3.98
CA TYR A 167 18.94 -10.48 -2.65
C TYR A 167 18.11 -11.78 -2.63
N GLU A 168 17.02 -11.83 -3.40
CA GLU A 168 16.20 -13.03 -3.57
C GLU A 168 16.89 -14.13 -4.40
N GLN A 169 18.18 -13.97 -4.69
CA GLN A 169 19.02 -14.87 -5.51
C GLN A 169 18.54 -15.04 -6.96
N GLY A 170 17.72 -14.10 -7.42
CA GLY A 170 17.35 -14.03 -8.83
C GLY A 170 18.52 -13.50 -9.66
N THR A 171 19.01 -14.27 -10.64
CA THR A 171 19.98 -13.78 -11.63
C THR A 171 19.25 -13.04 -12.74
N LYS A 172 19.68 -11.81 -13.02
CA LYS A 172 19.17 -10.96 -14.09
C LYS A 172 20.30 -10.57 -15.03
N ASN A 173 20.06 -10.61 -16.33
CA ASN A 173 20.97 -9.98 -17.28
C ASN A 173 20.90 -8.46 -17.09
N ALA A 174 22.04 -7.83 -16.97
CA ALA A 174 22.16 -6.39 -16.79
C ALA A 174 22.60 -5.73 -18.11
N GLU A 175 21.84 -4.73 -18.53
CA GLU A 175 22.19 -3.85 -19.64
C GLU A 175 23.24 -2.85 -19.16
N PHE A 176 24.33 -2.71 -19.87
CA PHE A 176 25.31 -1.65 -19.64
C PHE A 176 24.78 -0.32 -20.22
N ILE A 177 24.67 0.69 -19.36
CA ILE A 177 24.20 2.02 -19.75
C ILE A 177 25.36 2.91 -20.14
N GLY A 178 26.40 2.94 -19.32
CA GLY A 178 27.61 3.74 -19.53
C GLY A 178 28.54 3.73 -18.31
N TYR A 179 29.66 4.46 -18.39
CA TYR A 179 30.61 4.56 -17.30
C TYR A 179 31.35 5.91 -17.30
N ASP A 180 31.84 6.28 -16.12
CA ASP A 180 32.85 7.36 -15.97
C ASP A 180 34.18 6.71 -15.52
N GLY A 181 35.16 6.72 -16.42
CA GLY A 181 36.47 6.11 -16.16
C GLY A 181 37.36 6.91 -15.22
N VAL A 182 37.09 8.21 -15.00
CA VAL A 182 37.85 9.05 -14.07
C VAL A 182 37.44 8.79 -12.63
N LEU A 183 36.09 8.64 -12.40
CA LEU A 183 35.52 8.38 -11.11
C LEU A 183 35.34 6.88 -10.83
N ASP A 184 35.66 6.01 -11.81
CA ASP A 184 35.49 4.56 -11.72
C ASP A 184 34.07 4.14 -11.37
N ILE A 185 33.06 4.78 -11.99
CA ILE A 185 31.64 4.50 -11.84
C ILE A 185 31.09 3.90 -13.11
N ALA A 186 30.24 2.89 -12.98
CA ALA A 186 29.43 2.34 -14.07
C ALA A 186 27.96 2.26 -13.66
N LEU A 187 27.09 2.49 -14.64
CA LEU A 187 25.64 2.41 -14.51
C LEU A 187 25.12 1.21 -15.33
N LEU A 188 24.35 0.35 -14.67
CA LEU A 188 23.71 -0.82 -15.25
C LEU A 188 22.19 -0.70 -15.10
N LYS A 189 21.45 -1.50 -15.88
CA LYS A 189 19.99 -1.60 -15.82
C LYS A 189 19.53 -3.05 -15.80
N ILE A 190 18.67 -3.39 -14.85
CA ILE A 190 17.92 -4.65 -14.82
C ILE A 190 16.42 -4.38 -14.92
N SER A 191 15.67 -5.31 -15.48
CA SER A 191 14.22 -5.20 -15.60
C SER A 191 13.52 -5.58 -14.27
N GLY A 192 12.53 -4.80 -13.87
CA GLY A 192 11.74 -5.01 -12.66
C GLY A 192 11.61 -3.75 -11.81
N THR A 193 10.99 -3.92 -10.64
CA THR A 193 10.89 -2.89 -9.60
C THR A 193 11.55 -3.42 -8.34
N TYR A 194 12.34 -2.59 -7.70
CA TYR A 194 13.21 -2.97 -6.59
C TYR A 194 13.21 -1.90 -5.51
N ASP A 195 13.60 -2.29 -4.31
CA ASP A 195 14.02 -1.34 -3.28
C ASP A 195 15.32 -0.66 -3.73
N ASP A 196 15.48 0.61 -3.41
CA ASP A 196 16.65 1.41 -3.77
C ASP A 196 17.28 2.08 -2.54
N LEU A 197 18.56 2.45 -2.67
CA LEU A 197 19.28 3.19 -1.67
C LEU A 197 19.37 4.68 -2.03
N ASN A 198 19.13 5.50 -1.05
CA ASN A 198 19.27 6.95 -1.20
C ASN A 198 20.71 7.39 -0.91
N LEU A 199 21.25 8.27 -1.74
CA LEU A 199 22.51 8.97 -1.46
C LEU A 199 22.30 9.95 -0.29
N GLY A 200 23.34 10.05 0.55
CA GLY A 200 23.51 11.14 1.51
C GLY A 200 24.30 12.29 0.87
N ASP A 201 24.44 13.37 1.58
CA ASP A 201 25.35 14.48 1.27
C ASP A 201 26.72 14.15 1.86
N SER A 202 27.74 13.97 1.01
CA SER A 202 29.08 13.62 1.47
C SER A 202 29.86 14.78 2.07
N ASP A 203 29.43 16.02 1.84
CA ASP A 203 30.02 17.20 2.46
C ASP A 203 29.65 17.32 3.95
N ASP A 204 28.53 16.72 4.37
CA ASP A 204 28.09 16.65 5.76
C ASP A 204 28.78 15.55 6.58
N VAL A 205 29.52 14.64 5.94
CA VAL A 205 30.16 13.47 6.59
C VAL A 205 31.29 13.91 7.55
N GLN A 206 31.27 13.36 8.76
CA GLN A 206 32.23 13.70 9.80
C GLN A 206 33.19 12.54 10.11
N VAL A 207 34.46 12.89 10.39
CA VAL A 207 35.43 11.91 10.89
C VAL A 207 34.98 11.36 12.25
N GLY A 208 35.03 10.05 12.41
CA GLY A 208 34.50 9.33 13.57
C GLY A 208 33.06 8.86 13.41
N GLU A 209 32.36 9.27 12.36
CA GLU A 209 31.02 8.77 12.05
C GLU A 209 31.03 7.26 11.80
N ARG A 210 30.10 6.52 12.39
CA ARG A 210 29.99 5.07 12.19
C ARG A 210 29.37 4.76 10.84
N VAL A 211 29.96 3.75 10.18
CA VAL A 211 29.55 3.32 8.86
C VAL A 211 29.54 1.80 8.73
N ILE A 212 28.77 1.31 7.79
CA ILE A 212 28.81 -0.09 7.35
C ILE A 212 29.12 -0.15 5.84
N ALA A 213 29.92 -1.13 5.44
CA ALA A 213 30.06 -1.52 4.05
C ALA A 213 29.30 -2.83 3.84
N ILE A 214 28.48 -2.84 2.79
CA ILE A 214 27.76 -4.05 2.37
C ILE A 214 28.33 -4.51 1.04
N GLY A 215 28.67 -5.80 0.97
CA GLY A 215 29.17 -6.42 -0.25
C GLY A 215 28.79 -7.89 -0.34
N ASN A 216 29.09 -8.49 -1.48
CA ASN A 216 28.87 -9.92 -1.69
C ASN A 216 30.20 -10.59 -2.15
N PRO A 217 31.21 -10.68 -1.26
CA PRO A 217 32.45 -11.27 -1.61
C PRO A 217 32.26 -12.76 -1.94
N LEU A 218 32.81 -13.18 -3.10
CA LEU A 218 32.82 -14.56 -3.54
C LEU A 218 31.41 -15.21 -3.76
N GLY A 219 30.35 -14.45 -3.76
CA GLY A 219 28.99 -15.00 -3.94
C GLY A 219 28.47 -15.85 -2.77
N LEU A 220 29.09 -15.73 -1.58
CA LEU A 220 28.81 -16.53 -0.39
C LEU A 220 27.63 -15.98 0.45
N GLN A 221 26.84 -15.05 -0.05
CA GLN A 221 25.84 -14.21 0.59
C GLN A 221 26.38 -12.84 1.01
N PHE A 222 25.47 -11.89 1.19
CA PHE A 222 25.81 -10.53 1.58
C PHE A 222 26.60 -10.51 2.89
N SER A 223 27.73 -9.83 2.87
CA SER A 223 28.59 -9.63 4.04
C SER A 223 28.54 -8.16 4.43
N VAL A 224 28.42 -7.91 5.71
CA VAL A 224 28.42 -6.55 6.27
C VAL A 224 29.64 -6.41 7.17
N SER A 225 30.40 -5.35 6.97
CA SER A 225 31.48 -4.94 7.86
C SER A 225 31.18 -3.55 8.41
N GLN A 226 31.49 -3.32 9.68
CA GLN A 226 31.30 -2.05 10.37
C GLN A 226 32.66 -1.40 10.65
N GLY A 227 32.67 -0.08 10.60
CA GLY A 227 33.81 0.75 10.96
C GLY A 227 33.43 2.20 11.18
N ILE A 228 34.40 3.10 10.99
CA ILE A 228 34.18 4.54 11.06
C ILE A 228 34.75 5.26 9.84
N VAL A 229 34.33 6.47 9.62
CA VAL A 229 34.98 7.42 8.73
C VAL A 229 36.29 7.85 9.40
N SER A 230 37.43 7.47 8.79
CA SER A 230 38.77 7.82 9.30
C SER A 230 39.23 9.18 8.78
N ALA A 231 38.81 9.59 7.59
CA ALA A 231 39.08 10.89 6.98
C ALA A 231 38.11 11.12 5.80
N VAL A 232 37.91 12.37 5.42
CA VAL A 232 37.16 12.82 4.26
C VAL A 232 38.05 13.55 3.26
N HIS A 233 37.57 13.74 2.03
CA HIS A 233 38.25 14.46 0.93
C HIS A 233 39.67 14.01 0.72
N ARG A 234 39.89 12.69 0.81
CA ARG A 234 41.22 12.10 0.59
C ARG A 234 41.55 12.02 -0.89
N LYS A 235 42.84 12.21 -1.18
CA LYS A 235 43.37 12.05 -2.53
C LYS A 235 43.41 10.59 -2.93
N GLY A 236 42.70 10.25 -4.00
CA GLY A 236 42.70 8.92 -4.59
C GLY A 236 43.79 8.69 -5.64
N PRO A 237 43.81 7.49 -6.26
CA PRO A 237 44.75 7.13 -7.32
C PRO A 237 44.63 8.03 -8.56
N ASN A 238 43.42 8.54 -8.84
CA ASN A 238 43.14 9.50 -9.91
C ASN A 238 43.65 10.92 -9.65
N GLY A 239 44.21 11.18 -8.45
CA GLY A 239 44.72 12.48 -8.06
C GLY A 239 43.70 13.45 -7.52
N LEU A 240 42.42 13.05 -7.44
CA LEU A 240 41.29 13.85 -6.97
C LEU A 240 41.05 13.62 -5.48
N ASN A 241 40.59 14.68 -4.78
CA ASN A 241 40.32 14.63 -3.32
C ASN A 241 38.82 14.29 -3.09
N TYR A 242 38.37 13.16 -3.59
CA TYR A 242 36.97 12.77 -3.67
C TYR A 242 36.67 11.48 -2.88
N TYR A 243 37.51 11.12 -1.92
CA TYR A 243 37.39 9.84 -1.24
C TYR A 243 37.23 9.98 0.27
N ILE A 244 36.29 9.21 0.82
CA ILE A 244 36.22 8.88 2.24
C ILE A 244 37.23 7.77 2.53
N GLN A 245 38.07 7.97 3.54
CA GLN A 245 38.86 6.90 4.13
C GLN A 245 38.07 6.27 5.27
N THR A 246 38.06 4.93 5.33
CA THR A 246 37.41 4.16 6.39
C THR A 246 38.28 3.00 6.85
N ASP A 247 38.08 2.60 8.10
CA ASP A 247 38.67 1.39 8.67
C ASP A 247 37.77 0.16 8.51
N THR A 248 36.62 0.33 7.86
CA THR A 248 35.74 -0.77 7.50
C THR A 248 36.47 -1.80 6.69
N ALA A 249 36.32 -3.08 7.04
CA ALA A 249 37.04 -4.18 6.35
C ALA A 249 36.55 -4.31 4.91
N LEU A 250 37.32 -3.72 3.97
CA LEU A 250 37.11 -3.84 2.53
C LEU A 250 38.01 -4.97 1.97
N ASN A 251 37.35 -5.91 1.30
CA ASN A 251 38.00 -7.05 0.63
C ASN A 251 37.56 -7.16 -0.82
N ARG A 252 38.28 -7.98 -1.62
CA ARG A 252 37.83 -8.31 -2.97
C ARG A 252 36.37 -8.80 -2.95
N GLY A 253 35.54 -8.20 -3.79
CA GLY A 253 34.11 -8.47 -3.84
C GLY A 253 33.23 -7.38 -3.17
N ASN A 254 33.80 -6.51 -2.30
CA ASN A 254 33.07 -5.35 -1.76
C ASN A 254 33.13 -4.13 -2.69
N SER A 255 34.07 -4.13 -3.68
CA SER A 255 34.16 -3.03 -4.67
C SER A 255 32.83 -2.85 -5.40
N GLY A 256 32.39 -1.61 -5.53
CA GLY A 256 31.07 -1.24 -6.09
C GLY A 256 29.92 -1.32 -5.12
N GLY A 257 30.14 -1.84 -3.90
CA GLY A 257 29.14 -1.85 -2.84
C GLY A 257 29.00 -0.51 -2.10
N PRO A 258 27.90 -0.25 -1.42
CA PRO A 258 27.66 0.99 -0.70
C PRO A 258 28.45 1.05 0.61
N LEU A 259 28.91 2.26 0.96
CA LEU A 259 29.28 2.68 2.31
C LEU A 259 28.11 3.48 2.88
N ILE A 260 27.50 2.95 3.95
CA ILE A 260 26.23 3.47 4.49
C ILE A 260 26.46 4.03 5.90
N ASN A 261 25.94 5.20 6.17
CA ASN A 261 26.03 5.84 7.47
C ASN A 261 24.94 5.37 8.44
N ASN A 262 24.96 5.90 9.66
CA ASN A 262 24.02 5.60 10.73
C ASN A 262 22.59 6.15 10.49
N GLN A 263 22.36 6.87 9.38
CA GLN A 263 21.05 7.34 8.93
C GLN A 263 20.48 6.45 7.79
N GLY A 264 21.20 5.39 7.40
CA GLY A 264 20.82 4.52 6.28
C GLY A 264 21.04 5.16 4.90
N LYS A 265 21.89 6.19 4.82
CA LYS A 265 22.22 6.87 3.57
C LYS A 265 23.56 6.36 3.03
N VAL A 266 23.65 6.21 1.72
CA VAL A 266 24.90 5.90 1.04
C VAL A 266 25.73 7.17 0.99
N ILE A 267 26.85 7.20 1.71
CA ILE A 267 27.79 8.31 1.72
C ILE A 267 28.99 8.09 0.77
N GLY A 268 29.12 6.88 0.22
CA GLY A 268 30.14 6.56 -0.75
C GLY A 268 29.98 5.18 -1.36
N ILE A 269 30.76 4.91 -2.40
CA ILE A 269 30.89 3.60 -3.03
C ILE A 269 32.29 3.03 -2.75
N ASN A 270 32.36 1.82 -2.18
CA ASN A 270 33.60 1.15 -1.85
C ASN A 270 34.39 0.90 -3.12
N ASN A 271 35.63 1.39 -3.18
CA ASN A 271 36.41 1.38 -4.40
C ASN A 271 37.68 0.52 -4.26
N PHE A 272 38.60 0.88 -3.36
CA PHE A 272 39.90 0.20 -3.23
C PHE A 272 40.42 0.23 -1.79
N LYS A 273 41.44 -0.60 -1.52
CA LYS A 273 42.28 -0.51 -0.32
C LYS A 273 43.74 -0.31 -0.74
N ILE A 274 44.51 0.29 0.12
CA ILE A 274 45.96 0.48 -0.16
C ILE A 274 46.70 -0.84 0.11
N GLY A 275 47.14 -1.51 -0.99
CA GLY A 275 48.03 -2.64 -0.97
C GLY A 275 47.74 -3.67 0.12
N ASP A 276 48.77 -4.06 0.86
CA ASP A 276 48.71 -5.00 1.99
C ASP A 276 48.34 -4.33 3.31
N SER A 277 47.89 -3.06 3.30
CA SER A 277 47.48 -2.36 4.51
C SER A 277 46.15 -2.95 5.04
N GLU A 278 46.12 -3.24 6.33
CA GLU A 278 44.91 -3.59 7.01
C GLU A 278 44.15 -2.33 7.46
N ASN A 279 42.83 -2.33 7.34
CA ASN A 279 41.95 -1.27 7.83
C ASN A 279 42.17 0.12 7.20
N ILE A 280 42.60 0.18 5.94
CA ILE A 280 42.69 1.42 5.15
C ILE A 280 41.93 1.22 3.85
N GLY A 281 40.63 1.45 3.91
CA GLY A 281 39.71 1.42 2.79
C GLY A 281 39.36 2.81 2.27
N PHE A 282 39.00 2.90 1.01
CA PHE A 282 38.56 4.13 0.35
C PHE A 282 37.25 3.91 -0.37
N ALA A 283 36.31 4.85 -0.17
CA ALA A 283 35.05 4.95 -0.88
C ALA A 283 34.97 6.29 -1.61
N LEU A 284 34.58 6.29 -2.89
CA LEU A 284 34.27 7.53 -3.61
C LEU A 284 33.03 8.18 -2.96
N GLU A 285 33.11 9.47 -2.68
CA GLU A 285 32.06 10.25 -2.02
C GLU A 285 30.77 10.29 -2.82
N SER A 286 29.61 10.33 -2.13
CA SER A 286 28.28 10.19 -2.73
C SER A 286 27.92 11.29 -3.72
N ASP A 287 28.38 12.53 -3.51
CA ASP A 287 28.08 13.63 -4.42
C ASP A 287 28.70 13.41 -5.80
N TYR A 288 29.89 12.81 -5.85
CA TYR A 288 30.52 12.43 -7.12
C TYR A 288 29.88 11.20 -7.76
N ILE A 289 29.26 10.31 -6.96
CA ILE A 289 28.41 9.24 -7.51
C ILE A 289 27.20 9.86 -8.23
N LYS A 290 26.51 10.79 -7.59
CA LYS A 290 25.35 11.49 -8.15
C LYS A 290 25.71 12.21 -9.46
N GLU A 291 26.83 12.94 -9.45
CA GLU A 291 27.33 13.64 -10.65
C GLU A 291 27.61 12.65 -11.80
N ALA A 292 28.34 11.56 -11.53
CA ALA A 292 28.67 10.54 -12.53
C ALA A 292 27.42 9.85 -13.08
N VAL A 293 26.52 9.45 -12.22
CA VAL A 293 25.27 8.77 -12.60
C VAL A 293 24.41 9.64 -13.49
N ASN A 294 24.19 10.89 -13.10
CA ASN A 294 23.38 11.81 -13.89
C ASN A 294 24.06 12.15 -15.23
N LYS A 295 25.37 12.34 -15.26
CA LYS A 295 26.14 12.53 -16.50
C LYS A 295 25.97 11.34 -17.45
N ILE A 296 26.20 10.10 -16.98
CA ILE A 296 26.07 8.87 -17.77
C ILE A 296 24.65 8.73 -18.31
N TYR A 297 23.65 8.98 -17.46
CA TYR A 297 22.24 8.85 -17.82
C TYR A 297 21.81 9.90 -18.84
N ASN A 298 22.20 11.15 -18.61
CA ASN A 298 21.87 12.30 -19.47
C ASN A 298 22.47 12.16 -20.88
N GLU A 299 23.69 11.59 -21.02
CA GLU A 299 24.29 11.29 -22.33
C GLU A 299 23.44 10.34 -23.18
N LYS A 300 22.62 9.48 -22.56
CA LYS A 300 21.78 8.49 -23.27
C LYS A 300 20.31 8.94 -23.38
N PHE A 301 19.76 9.62 -22.39
CA PHE A 301 18.33 9.87 -22.25
C PHE A 301 17.94 11.36 -22.25
N ASN A 302 18.91 12.30 -22.19
CA ASN A 302 18.74 13.75 -22.10
C ASN A 302 17.96 14.23 -20.85
N GLU A 303 18.07 13.51 -19.74
CA GLU A 303 17.48 13.84 -18.44
C GLU A 303 18.35 13.30 -17.31
N ASP A 304 18.15 13.77 -16.08
CA ASP A 304 18.85 13.25 -14.91
C ASP A 304 18.07 12.06 -14.32
N LEU A 305 18.77 11.09 -13.74
CA LEU A 305 18.16 9.89 -13.12
C LEU A 305 17.75 10.14 -11.67
N ILE A 306 18.59 10.90 -10.90
CA ILE A 306 18.47 11.10 -9.45
C ILE A 306 18.79 12.53 -9.02
#